data_069a6a6507b4deb0f32825727c3cc058
#
_entry.id   069a6a6507b4deb0f32825727c3cc058
#
_cell.length_a   1.000
_cell.length_b   1.000
_cell.length_c   1.000
_cell.angle_alpha   90.00
_cell.angle_beta   90.00
_cell.angle_gamma   90.00
#
_symmetry.space_group_name_H-M   'P 1'
#
loop_
_entity.id
_entity.type
_entity.pdbx_description
1 polymer ?
#
loop_
_entity_poly.entity_id
_entity_poly.type
_entity_poly.pdbx_seq_one_letter_code
_entity_poly.pdbx_strand_id
1 'polypeptide(L)'
;MKRAKEQIKEFKDKNVRFIRPVFVDILGRMLDFTIPIEGFEGLIKEGKGFDGSSVEGFARTEESDLRFIPDINTLTILPWEYGGVEKSWREALVFGHIIESSGKEYEGDARTLLKNTIEEYKDLGILKCGAELEFFIFENDKSPLHTDEGGYFRSGLY
;
A
#
# COMPACT_ATOMS: atom_id res chain seq x y z
N MET A 1 -5.11 3.69 20.16
CA MET A 1 -6.29 2.80 20.39
C MET A 1 -7.63 3.48 20.15
N LYS A 2 -7.99 4.60 20.80
CA LYS A 2 -9.29 5.28 20.58
C LYS A 2 -9.50 5.66 19.11
N ARG A 3 -8.51 6.31 18.49
CA ARG A 3 -8.51 6.69 17.05
C ARG A 3 -8.70 5.50 16.10
N ALA A 4 -8.06 4.37 16.36
CA ALA A 4 -8.21 3.17 15.54
C ALA A 4 -9.64 2.60 15.58
N LYS A 5 -10.26 2.58 16.77
CA LYS A 5 -11.66 2.13 16.90
C LYS A 5 -12.65 3.07 16.20
N GLU A 6 -12.40 4.36 16.25
CA GLU A 6 -13.21 5.37 15.55
C GLU A 6 -13.07 5.19 14.03
N GLN A 7 -11.85 4.96 13.52
CA GLN A 7 -11.62 4.68 12.10
C GLN A 7 -12.28 3.37 11.65
N ILE A 8 -12.18 2.29 12.44
CA ILE A 8 -12.86 1.02 12.11
C ILE A 8 -14.37 1.22 12.00
N LYS A 9 -14.96 1.98 12.93
CA LYS A 9 -16.40 2.29 12.87
C LYS A 9 -16.75 3.06 11.60
N GLU A 10 -16.02 4.15 11.32
CA GLU A 10 -16.22 4.94 10.10
C GLU A 10 -16.10 4.09 8.84
N PHE A 11 -15.13 3.17 8.79
CA PHE A 11 -14.91 2.31 7.63
C PHE A 11 -16.05 1.29 7.46
N LYS A 12 -16.56 0.75 8.56
CA LYS A 12 -17.76 -0.12 8.51
C LYS A 12 -18.98 0.63 8.00
N ASP A 13 -19.20 1.86 8.46
CA ASP A 13 -20.29 2.73 8.01
C ASP A 13 -20.17 3.05 6.50
N LYS A 14 -18.95 3.05 5.95
CA LYS A 14 -18.66 3.19 4.51
C LYS A 14 -18.60 1.86 3.76
N ASN A 15 -19.07 0.79 4.35
CA ASN A 15 -19.09 -0.58 3.79
C ASN A 15 -17.71 -1.15 3.42
N VAL A 16 -16.66 -0.75 4.13
CA VAL A 16 -15.34 -1.37 4.02
C VAL A 16 -15.37 -2.71 4.76
N ARG A 17 -15.05 -3.79 4.06
CA ARG A 17 -15.01 -5.14 4.62
C ARG A 17 -13.60 -5.67 4.84
N PHE A 18 -12.66 -5.21 4.01
CA PHE A 18 -11.30 -5.71 4.04
C PHE A 18 -10.31 -4.56 4.06
N ILE A 19 -9.19 -4.82 4.72
CA ILE A 19 -8.00 -3.96 4.71
C ILE A 19 -6.91 -4.71 3.95
N ARG A 20 -6.21 -3.99 3.08
CA ARG A 20 -5.03 -4.47 2.35
C ARG A 20 -3.78 -3.82 2.92
N PRO A 21 -3.04 -4.49 3.80
CA PRO A 21 -1.68 -4.12 4.17
C PRO A 21 -0.76 -4.25 2.97
N VAL A 22 -0.02 -3.18 2.67
CA VAL A 22 0.82 -3.06 1.48
C VAL A 22 2.25 -2.73 1.89
N PHE A 23 3.20 -3.43 1.31
CA PHE A 23 4.63 -3.13 1.39
C PHE A 23 5.27 -3.25 0.01
N VAL A 24 6.52 -2.86 -0.11
CA VAL A 24 7.23 -2.82 -1.40
C VAL A 24 8.49 -3.66 -1.30
N ASP A 25 8.72 -4.52 -2.30
CA ASP A 25 9.95 -5.29 -2.41
C ASP A 25 11.11 -4.46 -2.98
N ILE A 26 12.29 -5.05 -3.07
CA ILE A 26 13.50 -4.40 -3.60
C ILE A 26 13.41 -4.06 -5.10
N LEU A 27 12.45 -4.64 -5.82
CA LEU A 27 12.21 -4.37 -7.24
C LEU A 27 11.15 -3.28 -7.45
N GLY A 28 10.62 -2.69 -6.37
CA GLY A 28 9.57 -1.68 -6.42
C GLY A 28 8.16 -2.25 -6.63
N ARG A 29 7.97 -3.58 -6.55
CA ARG A 29 6.66 -4.19 -6.69
C ARG A 29 5.87 -4.05 -5.39
N MET A 30 4.62 -3.64 -5.52
CA MET A 30 3.69 -3.62 -4.41
C MET A 30 3.22 -5.05 -4.12
N LEU A 31 3.43 -5.47 -2.88
CA LEU A 31 2.96 -6.74 -2.35
C LEU A 31 1.92 -6.47 -1.28
N ASP A 32 0.88 -7.28 -1.24
CA ASP A 32 -0.18 -7.12 -0.26
C ASP A 32 -0.74 -8.47 0.23
N PHE A 33 -1.45 -8.39 1.33
CA PHE A 33 -2.33 -9.45 1.81
C PHE A 33 -3.65 -8.82 2.28
N THR A 34 -4.67 -9.63 2.43
CA THR A 34 -6.00 -9.11 2.80
C THR A 34 -6.39 -9.61 4.19
N ILE A 35 -6.90 -8.71 5.03
CA ILE A 35 -7.49 -9.06 6.32
C ILE A 35 -8.92 -8.52 6.42
N PRO A 36 -9.83 -9.21 7.10
CA PRO A 36 -11.12 -8.65 7.44
C PRO A 36 -10.97 -7.39 8.30
N ILE A 37 -11.89 -6.44 8.17
CA ILE A 37 -11.88 -5.19 8.95
C ILE A 37 -11.84 -5.45 10.46
N GLU A 38 -12.42 -6.55 10.94
CA GLU A 38 -12.40 -6.98 12.33
C GLU A 38 -10.99 -7.29 12.84
N GLY A 39 -10.09 -7.74 11.96
CA GLY A 39 -8.69 -8.04 12.28
C GLY A 39 -7.79 -6.81 12.38
N PHE A 40 -8.27 -5.63 11.97
CA PHE A 40 -7.42 -4.45 11.87
C PHE A 40 -6.89 -3.95 13.22
N GLU A 41 -7.66 -4.06 14.29
CA GLU A 41 -7.18 -3.71 15.64
C GLU A 41 -5.99 -4.59 16.07
N GLY A 42 -6.04 -5.88 15.76
CA GLY A 42 -4.93 -6.82 15.99
C GLY A 42 -3.71 -6.46 15.15
N LEU A 43 -3.91 -6.13 13.87
CA LEU A 43 -2.83 -5.68 13.00
C LEU A 43 -2.11 -4.44 13.54
N ILE A 44 -2.85 -3.45 14.06
CA ILE A 44 -2.25 -2.24 14.64
C ILE A 44 -1.44 -2.55 15.89
N LYS A 45 -1.93 -3.46 16.74
CA LYS A 45 -1.28 -3.77 18.02
C LYS A 45 -0.05 -4.67 17.88
N GLU A 46 -0.15 -5.67 17.03
CA GLU A 46 0.78 -6.79 16.99
C GLU A 46 1.52 -6.90 15.67
N GLY A 47 1.04 -6.17 14.65
CA GLY A 47 1.48 -6.39 13.28
C GLY A 47 1.00 -7.71 12.72
N LYS A 48 1.54 -8.09 11.56
CA LYS A 48 1.27 -9.38 10.93
C LYS A 48 2.57 -10.07 10.54
N GLY A 49 2.83 -11.23 11.15
CA GLY A 49 3.95 -12.09 10.78
C GLY A 49 3.75 -12.71 9.39
N PHE A 50 4.83 -12.83 8.65
CA PHE A 50 4.90 -13.53 7.37
C PHE A 50 6.30 -14.10 7.13
N ASP A 51 6.39 -15.05 6.22
CA ASP A 51 7.66 -15.65 5.81
C ASP A 51 8.35 -14.76 4.77
N GLY A 52 9.40 -14.05 5.18
CA GLY A 52 10.19 -13.18 4.30
C GLY A 52 10.92 -13.92 3.19
N SER A 53 11.18 -15.22 3.34
CA SER A 53 11.81 -16.02 2.27
C SER A 53 10.93 -16.16 1.03
N SER A 54 9.62 -15.94 1.19
CA SER A 54 8.66 -15.90 0.07
C SER A 54 8.70 -14.61 -0.73
N VAL A 55 9.46 -13.61 -0.25
CA VAL A 55 9.58 -12.29 -0.91
C VAL A 55 10.96 -12.18 -1.54
N GLU A 56 10.98 -11.91 -2.85
CA GLU A 56 12.24 -11.79 -3.60
C GLU A 56 13.13 -10.68 -3.04
N GLY A 57 14.37 -11.03 -2.72
CA GLY A 57 15.34 -10.10 -2.15
C GLY A 57 15.21 -9.85 -0.65
N PHE A 58 14.25 -10.51 0.03
CA PHE A 58 14.13 -10.46 1.49
C PHE A 58 14.98 -11.57 2.15
N ALA A 59 14.72 -11.80 3.43
CA ALA A 59 15.50 -12.72 4.26
C ALA A 59 15.59 -14.14 3.68
N ARG A 60 16.71 -14.82 3.93
CA ARG A 60 16.86 -16.23 3.62
C ARG A 60 16.10 -17.08 4.63
N THR A 61 15.89 -18.36 4.31
CA THR A 61 15.06 -19.32 5.08
C THR A 61 15.39 -19.39 6.58
N GLU A 62 16.62 -19.13 6.96
CA GLU A 62 17.09 -19.26 8.36
C GLU A 62 16.71 -18.05 9.25
N GLU A 63 16.31 -16.91 8.64
CA GLU A 63 15.94 -15.65 9.33
C GLU A 63 14.65 -15.07 8.72
N SER A 64 13.74 -15.92 8.27
CA SER A 64 12.60 -15.52 7.44
C SER A 64 11.42 -14.92 8.19
N ASP A 65 11.35 -15.04 9.50
CA ASP A 65 10.24 -14.55 10.30
C ASP A 65 10.26 -13.02 10.39
N LEU A 66 9.57 -12.40 9.46
CA LEU A 66 9.38 -10.96 9.38
C LEU A 66 7.98 -10.56 9.83
N ARG A 67 7.81 -9.30 10.16
CA ARG A 67 6.53 -8.76 10.59
C ARG A 67 6.22 -7.42 9.91
N PHE A 68 5.03 -7.33 9.34
CA PHE A 68 4.48 -6.09 8.83
C PHE A 68 3.89 -5.25 9.97
N ILE A 69 4.23 -3.96 10.04
CA ILE A 69 3.68 -2.99 10.99
C ILE A 69 3.01 -1.86 10.19
N PRO A 70 1.70 -1.62 10.35
CA PRO A 70 0.99 -0.62 9.56
C PRO A 70 1.33 0.81 9.99
N ASP A 71 1.49 1.69 9.00
CA ASP A 71 1.47 3.14 9.19
C ASP A 71 0.04 3.66 9.01
N ILE A 72 -0.68 3.82 10.12
CA ILE A 72 -2.09 4.25 10.10
C ILE A 72 -2.33 5.63 9.48
N ASN A 73 -1.30 6.44 9.27
CA ASN A 73 -1.45 7.72 8.57
C ASN A 73 -1.65 7.55 7.06
N THR A 74 -1.33 6.36 6.53
CA THR A 74 -1.50 6.02 5.11
C THR A 74 -2.82 5.30 4.82
N LEU A 75 -3.61 5.01 5.86
CA LEU A 75 -4.87 4.26 5.72
C LEU A 75 -5.87 5.02 4.86
N THR A 76 -6.25 4.42 3.72
CA THR A 76 -7.06 5.06 2.69
C THR A 76 -8.11 4.09 2.16
N ILE A 77 -9.37 4.53 2.06
CA ILE A 77 -10.44 3.76 1.40
C ILE A 77 -10.25 3.84 -0.11
N LEU A 78 -10.26 2.71 -0.78
CA LEU A 78 -10.18 2.65 -2.24
C LEU A 78 -11.48 3.20 -2.86
N PRO A 79 -11.37 3.98 -3.96
CA PRO A 79 -12.53 4.68 -4.52
C PRO A 79 -13.55 3.78 -5.22
N TRP A 80 -13.14 2.56 -5.61
CA TRP A 80 -14.01 1.60 -6.28
C TRP A 80 -14.70 0.66 -5.30
N GLU A 81 -15.74 0.00 -5.80
CA GLU A 81 -16.50 -1.01 -5.08
C GLU A 81 -16.34 -2.37 -5.74
N TYR A 82 -16.38 -3.41 -4.92
CA TYR A 82 -16.39 -4.80 -5.33
C TYR A 82 -17.77 -5.40 -5.15
N GLY A 83 -18.05 -6.48 -5.87
CA GLY A 83 -19.34 -7.17 -5.81
C GLY A 83 -20.35 -6.64 -6.82
N GLY A 84 -21.59 -7.12 -6.72
CA GLY A 84 -22.69 -6.71 -7.59
C GLY A 84 -23.55 -5.61 -6.96
N VAL A 85 -24.58 -5.19 -7.71
CA VAL A 85 -25.49 -4.08 -7.33
C VAL A 85 -26.15 -4.30 -5.95
N GLU A 86 -26.40 -5.55 -5.56
CA GLU A 86 -27.08 -5.86 -4.30
C GLU A 86 -26.16 -6.05 -3.09
N LYS A 87 -24.86 -6.28 -3.31
CA LYS A 87 -23.89 -6.62 -2.26
C LYS A 87 -22.51 -6.06 -2.59
N SER A 88 -22.44 -4.76 -2.84
CA SER A 88 -21.13 -4.12 -3.00
C SER A 88 -20.43 -3.92 -1.66
N TRP A 89 -19.09 -3.93 -1.69
CA TRP A 89 -18.24 -3.54 -0.55
C TRP A 89 -17.01 -2.80 -1.04
N ARG A 90 -16.34 -2.12 -0.11
CA ARG A 90 -15.07 -1.45 -0.36
C ARG A 90 -13.94 -2.12 0.38
N GLU A 91 -12.75 -1.84 -0.10
CA GLU A 91 -11.50 -2.14 0.59
C GLU A 91 -10.80 -0.84 0.98
N ALA A 92 -9.99 -0.92 2.01
CA ALA A 92 -9.03 0.12 2.33
C ALA A 92 -7.62 -0.45 2.24
N LEU A 93 -6.64 0.36 1.91
CA LEU A 93 -5.25 -0.03 1.96
C LEU A 93 -4.52 0.72 3.08
N VAL A 94 -3.45 0.13 3.57
CA VAL A 94 -2.53 0.73 4.52
C VAL A 94 -1.11 0.32 4.18
N PHE A 95 -0.22 1.28 3.99
CA PHE A 95 1.21 1.00 3.88
C PHE A 95 1.81 0.72 5.25
N GLY A 96 2.91 0.00 5.27
CA GLY A 96 3.59 -0.30 6.52
C GLY A 96 5.08 -0.51 6.34
N HIS A 97 5.72 -0.81 7.45
CA HIS A 97 7.13 -1.13 7.57
C HIS A 97 7.30 -2.61 7.86
N ILE A 98 8.46 -3.14 7.49
CA ILE A 98 8.84 -4.49 7.83
C ILE A 98 9.86 -4.46 8.97
N ILE A 99 9.62 -5.28 9.97
CA ILE A 99 10.55 -5.48 11.09
C ILE A 99 10.91 -6.96 11.24
N GLU A 100 12.04 -7.21 11.84
CA GLU A 100 12.45 -8.55 12.26
C GLU A 100 11.63 -9.04 13.45
N SER A 101 11.69 -10.33 13.75
CA SER A 101 11.07 -10.93 14.95
C SER A 101 11.60 -10.32 16.25
N SER A 102 12.84 -9.83 16.23
CA SER A 102 13.49 -9.09 17.33
C SER A 102 12.84 -7.72 17.63
N GLY A 103 12.03 -7.18 16.70
CA GLY A 103 11.49 -5.83 16.74
C GLY A 103 12.40 -4.78 16.09
N LYS A 104 13.59 -5.16 15.59
CA LYS A 104 14.48 -4.26 14.84
C LYS A 104 13.88 -3.98 13.46
N GLU A 105 14.10 -2.76 12.94
CA GLU A 105 13.79 -2.43 11.54
C GLU A 105 14.54 -3.38 10.60
N TYR A 106 13.81 -3.92 9.62
CA TYR A 106 14.41 -4.82 8.64
C TYR A 106 15.17 -3.99 7.57
N GLU A 107 16.45 -4.25 7.39
CA GLU A 107 17.32 -3.49 6.49
C GLU A 107 16.93 -3.60 5.01
N GLY A 108 16.21 -4.68 4.64
CA GLY A 108 15.69 -4.88 3.29
C GLY A 108 14.34 -4.17 3.00
N ASP A 109 13.75 -3.49 3.98
CA ASP A 109 12.51 -2.75 3.78
C ASP A 109 12.77 -1.42 3.07
N ALA A 110 12.33 -1.30 1.81
CA ALA A 110 12.53 -0.11 0.98
C ALA A 110 11.94 1.17 1.63
N ARG A 111 10.82 1.05 2.35
CA ARG A 111 10.19 2.17 3.05
C ARG A 111 11.01 2.65 4.25
N THR A 112 11.54 1.74 5.01
CA THR A 112 12.46 2.04 6.12
C THR A 112 13.75 2.67 5.60
N LEU A 113 14.32 2.14 4.53
CA LEU A 113 15.52 2.70 3.90
C LEU A 113 15.28 4.16 3.46
N LEU A 114 14.18 4.42 2.74
CA LEU A 114 13.83 5.78 2.32
C LEU A 114 13.65 6.73 3.50
N LYS A 115 12.94 6.30 4.54
CA LYS A 115 12.74 7.10 5.77
C LYS A 115 14.08 7.46 6.42
N ASN A 116 14.98 6.49 6.55
CA ASN A 116 16.27 6.70 7.17
C ASN A 116 17.17 7.61 6.33
N THR A 117 17.13 7.46 4.99
CA THR A 117 17.83 8.36 4.06
C THR A 117 17.32 9.80 4.18
N ILE A 118 15.99 10.01 4.21
CA ILE A 118 15.41 11.35 4.37
C ILE A 118 15.86 11.98 5.71
N GLU A 119 15.90 11.20 6.78
CA GLU A 119 16.32 11.69 8.10
C GLU A 119 17.82 12.02 8.12
N GLU A 120 18.66 11.22 7.48
CA GLU A 120 20.10 11.46 7.36
C GLU A 120 20.41 12.78 6.64
N TYR A 121 19.65 13.10 5.60
CA TYR A 121 19.88 14.29 4.76
C TYR A 121 18.92 15.46 5.04
N LYS A 122 18.21 15.46 6.16
CA LYS A 122 17.23 16.49 6.51
C LYS A 122 17.77 17.92 6.53
N ASP A 123 19.05 18.09 6.85
CA ASP A 123 19.70 19.41 6.90
C ASP A 123 19.92 20.01 5.50
N LEU A 124 19.84 19.22 4.43
CA LEU A 124 19.90 19.69 3.05
C LEU A 124 18.57 20.30 2.57
N GLY A 125 17.47 20.05 3.28
CA GLY A 125 16.15 20.58 2.94
C GLY A 125 15.07 19.51 2.92
N ILE A 126 13.96 19.82 2.24
CA ILE A 126 12.80 18.93 2.11
C ILE A 126 12.83 18.23 0.76
N LEU A 127 12.93 16.92 0.75
CA LEU A 127 12.75 16.11 -0.46
C LEU A 127 11.31 16.24 -0.97
N LYS A 128 11.18 16.64 -2.23
CA LYS A 128 9.88 16.66 -2.94
C LYS A 128 9.99 15.82 -4.19
N CYS A 129 9.00 14.96 -4.41
CA CYS A 129 8.88 14.13 -5.60
C CYS A 129 7.56 14.42 -6.30
N GLY A 130 7.55 14.42 -7.63
CA GLY A 130 6.37 14.34 -8.47
C GLY A 130 6.33 12.99 -9.16
N ALA A 131 5.18 12.35 -9.21
CA ALA A 131 4.99 11.14 -9.98
C ALA A 131 4.24 11.46 -11.27
N GLU A 132 4.77 11.01 -12.40
CA GLU A 132 4.14 11.13 -13.72
C GLU A 132 3.68 9.75 -14.14
N LEU A 133 2.37 9.59 -14.28
CA LEU A 133 1.76 8.33 -14.72
C LEU A 133 1.57 8.38 -16.24
N GLU A 134 2.27 7.52 -16.97
CA GLU A 134 2.11 7.37 -18.40
C GLU A 134 1.26 6.15 -18.71
N PHE A 135 0.17 6.35 -19.45
CA PHE A 135 -0.74 5.26 -19.81
C PHE A 135 -1.53 5.58 -21.07
N PHE A 136 -2.11 4.55 -21.68
CA PHE A 136 -3.05 4.67 -22.78
C PHE A 136 -4.44 4.29 -22.30
N ILE A 137 -5.44 5.05 -22.74
CA ILE A 137 -6.84 4.70 -22.54
C ILE A 137 -7.36 4.18 -23.88
N PHE A 138 -7.83 2.93 -23.88
CA PHE A 138 -8.42 2.28 -25.05
C PHE A 138 -9.94 2.31 -24.95
N GLU A 139 -10.61 2.31 -26.09
CA GLU A 139 -12.06 2.29 -26.16
C GLU A 139 -12.65 1.00 -25.54
N ASN A 140 -11.94 -0.11 -25.72
CA ASN A 140 -12.29 -1.41 -25.13
C ASN A 140 -11.06 -2.35 -25.14
N ASP A 141 -11.18 -3.52 -24.56
CA ASP A 141 -10.13 -4.55 -24.44
C ASP A 141 -9.77 -5.24 -25.78
N LYS A 142 -10.54 -5.01 -26.85
CA LYS A 142 -10.36 -5.62 -28.16
C LYS A 142 -9.81 -4.67 -29.21
N SER A 143 -9.85 -3.37 -28.96
CA SER A 143 -9.39 -2.35 -29.89
C SER A 143 -8.14 -1.66 -29.37
N PRO A 144 -7.03 -1.63 -30.13
CA PRO A 144 -5.85 -0.86 -29.80
C PRO A 144 -6.01 0.65 -30.10
N LEU A 145 -7.21 1.10 -30.48
CA LEU A 145 -7.46 2.51 -30.78
C LEU A 145 -7.56 3.30 -29.48
N HIS A 146 -6.87 4.42 -29.45
CA HIS A 146 -6.93 5.37 -28.35
C HIS A 146 -8.29 6.09 -28.34
N THR A 147 -8.76 6.51 -27.18
CA THR A 147 -9.96 7.31 -27.04
C THR A 147 -9.72 8.80 -27.33
N ASP A 148 -8.46 9.22 -27.38
CA ASP A 148 -8.06 10.59 -27.72
C ASP A 148 -6.87 10.61 -28.67
N GLU A 149 -6.64 11.77 -29.28
CA GLU A 149 -5.46 12.05 -30.11
C GLU A 149 -4.41 12.89 -29.38
N GLY A 150 -4.52 13.00 -28.06
CA GLY A 150 -3.60 13.70 -27.20
C GLY A 150 -2.19 13.12 -27.24
N GLY A 151 -1.23 13.92 -26.88
CA GLY A 151 0.16 13.51 -26.79
C GLY A 151 0.93 14.45 -25.90
N TYR A 152 2.19 14.15 -25.65
CA TYR A 152 3.04 14.85 -24.69
C TYR A 152 3.01 16.39 -24.82
N PHE A 153 2.90 16.90 -26.04
CA PHE A 153 2.84 18.34 -26.34
C PHE A 153 1.43 18.83 -26.77
N ARG A 154 0.41 18.00 -26.68
CA ARG A 154 -0.97 18.36 -27.01
C ARG A 154 -1.80 18.23 -25.76
N SER A 155 -2.33 19.33 -25.28
CA SER A 155 -3.45 19.29 -24.33
C SER A 155 -4.68 18.84 -25.10
N GLY A 156 -5.30 17.73 -24.71
CA GLY A 156 -6.52 17.19 -25.32
C GLY A 156 -7.78 18.06 -25.12
N LEU A 157 -7.64 19.36 -25.13
CA LEU A 157 -8.73 20.32 -25.07
C LEU A 157 -9.24 20.58 -26.50
N TYR A 158 -10.17 19.75 -26.96
CA TYR A 158 -11.03 20.01 -28.10
C TYR A 158 -12.49 19.91 -27.68
#